data_0249b1cd10947df898d1a0667e55dfbc
#
_entry.id   0249b1cd10947df898d1a0667e55dfbc
#
_cell.length_a   1.000
_cell.length_b   1.000
_cell.length_c   1.000
_cell.angle_alpha   90.00
_cell.angle_beta   90.00
_cell.angle_gamma   90.00
#
_symmetry.space_group_name_H-M   'P 1'
#
loop_
_entity.id
_entity.type
_entity.pdbx_description
1 polymer ?
#
loop_
_entity_poly.entity_id
_entity_poly.type
_entity_poly.pdbx_seq_one_letter_code
_entity_poly.pdbx_strand_id
1 'polypeptide(L)'
;MSSFITLGPQSWSLACTGRFPVSPWHRTGTGRVARHVAHDPRHLDNPGQSSPVDHSPSSPPLDDFASRVLDVVDSIPAGRVMSYGDIAEYLGAGLGPRQVGRVMSVYGGAVAWWRVIHSDGTPAPGHDSRALRHYLAEGTPLRSARPPVRVDMRRARWPGR
;
A
#
# COMPACT_ATOMS: atom_id res chain seq x y z
N MET A 1 2.10 -57.39 0.68
CA MET A 1 0.71 -56.93 0.99
C MET A 1 0.77 -55.45 1.21
N SER A 2 0.54 -54.69 0.17
CA SER A 2 0.69 -53.21 0.13
C SER A 2 -0.71 -52.58 0.10
N SER A 3 -1.05 -51.82 1.13
CA SER A 3 -2.29 -51.08 1.20
C SER A 3 -2.06 -49.65 0.71
N PHE A 4 -2.55 -49.35 -0.48
CA PHE A 4 -2.64 -48.01 -0.99
C PHE A 4 -3.90 -47.33 -0.40
N ILE A 5 -3.70 -46.25 0.36
CA ILE A 5 -4.80 -45.35 0.78
C ILE A 5 -4.89 -44.19 -0.23
N THR A 6 -5.89 -44.29 -1.07
CA THR A 6 -6.29 -43.20 -2.01
C THR A 6 -7.10 -42.16 -1.22
N LEU A 7 -6.55 -40.98 -0.98
CA LEU A 7 -7.32 -39.82 -0.51
C LEU A 7 -7.84 -39.04 -1.72
N GLY A 8 -9.16 -39.02 -1.85
CA GLY A 8 -9.87 -38.27 -2.88
C GLY A 8 -9.88 -36.75 -2.66
N PRO A 9 -10.22 -35.96 -3.70
CA PRO A 9 -10.20 -34.50 -3.63
C PRO A 9 -11.40 -33.98 -2.84
N GLN A 10 -11.12 -33.29 -1.73
CA GLN A 10 -12.11 -32.57 -0.93
C GLN A 10 -12.43 -31.23 -1.62
N SER A 11 -13.60 -31.17 -2.14
CA SER A 11 -14.28 -30.01 -2.69
C SER A 11 -14.55 -28.97 -1.59
N TRP A 12 -13.84 -27.84 -1.60
CA TRP A 12 -14.09 -26.72 -0.68
C TRP A 12 -14.96 -25.67 -1.38
N SER A 13 -16.26 -25.91 -1.30
CA SER A 13 -17.27 -24.90 -1.61
C SER A 13 -17.69 -24.25 -0.30
N LEU A 14 -17.23 -23.03 -0.02
CA LEU A 14 -17.74 -22.22 1.07
C LEU A 14 -17.99 -20.81 0.57
N ALA A 15 -19.28 -20.60 0.25
CA ALA A 15 -19.88 -19.29 0.11
C ALA A 15 -19.81 -18.54 1.44
N CYS A 16 -19.01 -17.48 1.54
CA CYS A 16 -19.11 -16.51 2.63
C CYS A 16 -19.83 -15.26 2.14
N THR A 17 -21.16 -15.31 2.27
CA THR A 17 -22.02 -14.13 2.30
C THR A 17 -21.85 -13.46 3.66
N GLY A 18 -20.90 -12.56 3.80
CA GLY A 18 -20.66 -11.76 5.01
C GLY A 18 -21.04 -10.30 4.76
N ARG A 19 -22.23 -9.94 5.21
CA ARG A 19 -22.79 -8.59 5.23
C ARG A 19 -22.02 -7.78 6.28
N PHE A 20 -21.23 -6.76 5.85
CA PHE A 20 -20.59 -5.82 6.77
C PHE A 20 -21.59 -4.75 7.22
N PRO A 21 -21.70 -4.47 8.52
CA PRO A 21 -22.51 -3.36 9.01
C PRO A 21 -21.79 -2.04 8.77
N VAL A 22 -22.41 -1.15 7.99
CA VAL A 22 -22.03 0.25 7.85
C VAL A 22 -22.47 1.02 9.10
N SER A 23 -21.54 1.58 9.84
CA SER A 23 -21.81 2.49 10.95
C SER A 23 -22.16 3.88 10.44
N PRO A 24 -23.29 4.46 10.82
CA PRO A 24 -23.68 5.82 10.44
C PRO A 24 -23.14 6.82 11.45
N TRP A 25 -22.17 7.63 11.05
CA TRP A 25 -21.83 8.86 11.78
C TRP A 25 -22.66 10.03 11.24
N HIS A 26 -23.88 10.17 11.74
CA HIS A 26 -24.63 11.40 11.60
C HIS A 26 -24.31 12.30 12.80
N ARG A 27 -23.56 13.35 12.55
CA ARG A 27 -23.50 14.46 13.50
C ARG A 27 -24.26 15.66 12.88
N THR A 28 -25.51 15.78 13.26
CA THR A 28 -26.33 16.98 13.09
C THR A 28 -25.77 18.07 14.00
N GLY A 29 -25.32 19.15 13.41
CA GLY A 29 -24.94 20.38 14.11
C GLY A 29 -25.61 21.56 13.42
N THR A 30 -26.82 21.87 13.84
CA THR A 30 -27.51 23.13 13.53
C THR A 30 -26.86 24.28 14.32
N GLY A 31 -26.22 25.19 13.63
CA GLY A 31 -25.69 26.44 14.19
C GLY A 31 -25.88 27.57 13.21
N ARG A 32 -27.06 28.20 13.26
CA ARG A 32 -27.42 29.38 12.52
C ARG A 32 -26.82 30.60 13.23
N VAL A 33 -25.85 31.30 12.60
CA VAL A 33 -25.52 32.68 12.98
C VAL A 33 -25.41 33.52 11.71
N ALA A 34 -26.46 34.26 11.44
CA ALA A 34 -26.46 35.33 10.47
C ALA A 34 -25.60 36.48 11.01
N ARG A 35 -24.56 36.88 10.32
CA ARG A 35 -24.00 38.24 10.44
C ARG A 35 -23.99 38.91 9.08
N HIS A 36 -24.86 39.82 9.01
CA HIS A 36 -24.95 40.87 8.03
C HIS A 36 -23.64 41.66 8.04
N VAL A 37 -22.86 41.64 6.98
CA VAL A 37 -21.72 42.52 6.79
C VAL A 37 -22.01 43.38 5.59
N ALA A 38 -22.03 44.68 5.85
CA ALA A 38 -22.31 45.76 4.92
C ALA A 38 -21.38 45.72 3.70
N HIS A 39 -21.97 45.94 2.56
CA HIS A 39 -21.33 46.12 1.28
C HIS A 39 -20.60 47.47 1.25
N ASP A 40 -19.24 47.48 1.19
CA ASP A 40 -18.45 48.66 0.92
C ASP A 40 -18.21 48.79 -0.59
N PRO A 41 -18.72 49.85 -1.26
CA PRO A 41 -18.62 50.00 -2.71
C PRO A 41 -17.39 50.79 -3.17
N ARG A 42 -16.20 50.55 -2.59
CA ARG A 42 -14.96 51.24 -3.03
C ARG A 42 -13.81 50.25 -3.19
N HIS A 43 -13.95 49.28 -4.05
CA HIS A 43 -12.81 48.56 -4.57
C HIS A 43 -12.63 48.95 -6.04
N LEU A 44 -11.70 49.89 -6.24
CA LEU A 44 -11.24 50.31 -7.55
C LEU A 44 -10.51 49.16 -8.21
N ASP A 45 -11.01 48.77 -9.38
CA ASP A 45 -10.41 47.82 -10.30
C ASP A 45 -8.92 48.13 -10.51
N ASN A 46 -8.06 47.20 -10.18
CA ASN A 46 -6.66 47.20 -10.59
C ASN A 46 -6.45 46.20 -11.73
N PRO A 47 -6.51 46.61 -13.01
CA PRO A 47 -6.26 45.75 -14.15
C PRO A 47 -4.75 45.66 -14.36
N GLY A 48 -4.08 44.65 -13.86
CA GLY A 48 -2.69 44.46 -14.24
C GLY A 48 -1.78 43.77 -13.25
N GLN A 49 -2.18 42.63 -12.74
CA GLN A 49 -1.20 41.65 -12.18
C GLN A 49 -1.52 40.25 -12.71
N SER A 50 -1.11 40.02 -13.95
CA SER A 50 -0.85 38.66 -14.42
C SER A 50 0.34 38.12 -13.63
N SER A 51 0.08 37.48 -12.52
CA SER A 51 1.08 36.70 -11.82
C SER A 51 1.60 35.64 -12.79
N PRO A 52 2.94 35.50 -12.98
CA PRO A 52 3.47 34.39 -13.73
C PRO A 52 3.02 33.12 -12.99
N VAL A 53 2.27 32.25 -13.65
CA VAL A 53 2.05 30.89 -13.19
C VAL A 53 3.42 30.23 -13.16
N ASP A 54 4.00 30.16 -11.98
CA ASP A 54 5.21 29.44 -11.72
C ASP A 54 4.94 27.97 -12.05
N HIS A 55 5.41 27.56 -13.24
CA HIS A 55 5.45 26.18 -13.66
C HIS A 55 6.66 25.53 -13.00
N SER A 56 6.68 25.52 -11.68
CA SER A 56 7.52 24.58 -10.95
C SER A 56 7.15 23.17 -11.45
N PRO A 57 8.15 22.31 -11.78
CA PRO A 57 7.85 20.97 -12.22
C PRO A 57 7.05 20.27 -11.14
N SER A 58 5.74 20.17 -11.39
CA SER A 58 4.79 19.54 -10.48
C SER A 58 5.32 18.16 -10.18
N SER A 59 5.57 17.89 -8.89
CA SER A 59 5.74 16.50 -8.42
C SER A 59 4.62 15.68 -9.05
N PRO A 60 4.93 14.50 -9.65
CA PRO A 60 3.93 13.70 -10.33
C PRO A 60 2.72 13.51 -9.40
N PRO A 61 1.50 13.54 -9.93
CA PRO A 61 0.30 13.31 -9.14
C PRO A 61 0.49 12.11 -8.23
N LEU A 62 0.03 12.17 -6.99
CA LEU A 62 0.17 11.08 -6.02
C LEU A 62 -0.34 9.75 -6.60
N ASP A 63 -1.33 9.84 -7.49
CA ASP A 63 -1.92 8.69 -8.19
C ASP A 63 -0.95 8.03 -9.18
N ASP A 64 -0.17 8.80 -9.93
CA ASP A 64 0.85 8.24 -10.85
C ASP A 64 1.97 7.52 -10.08
N PHE A 65 2.44 8.12 -8.99
CA PHE A 65 3.44 7.47 -8.14
C PHE A 65 2.88 6.20 -7.48
N ALA A 66 1.64 6.26 -6.99
CA ALA A 66 0.98 5.10 -6.39
C ALA A 66 0.85 3.96 -7.40
N SER A 67 0.41 4.24 -8.61
CA SER A 67 0.31 3.25 -9.69
C SER A 67 1.67 2.61 -9.98
N ARG A 68 2.73 3.39 -10.11
CA ARG A 68 4.09 2.88 -10.36
C ARG A 68 4.60 2.00 -9.22
N VAL A 69 4.30 2.34 -7.96
CA VAL A 69 4.65 1.49 -6.81
C VAL A 69 3.92 0.14 -6.90
N LEU A 70 2.61 0.15 -7.18
CA LEU A 70 1.80 -1.06 -7.27
C LEU A 70 2.25 -1.95 -8.43
N ASP A 71 2.58 -1.38 -9.59
CA ASP A 71 3.12 -2.10 -10.75
C ASP A 71 4.43 -2.82 -10.41
N VAL A 72 5.32 -2.16 -9.66
CA VAL A 72 6.57 -2.79 -9.19
C VAL A 72 6.25 -3.94 -8.25
N VAL A 73 5.32 -3.76 -7.30
CA VAL A 73 4.94 -4.82 -6.34
C VAL A 73 4.37 -6.03 -7.06
N ASP A 74 3.52 -5.84 -8.05
CA ASP A 74 2.94 -6.92 -8.84
C ASP A 74 3.98 -7.65 -9.70
N SER A 75 5.05 -6.95 -10.08
CA SER A 75 6.16 -7.53 -10.83
C SER A 75 7.09 -8.41 -9.97
N ILE A 76 7.03 -8.33 -8.64
CA ILE A 76 7.87 -9.15 -7.76
C ILE A 76 7.46 -10.63 -7.89
N PRO A 77 8.35 -11.56 -8.27
CA PRO A 77 7.99 -12.95 -8.42
C PRO A 77 7.63 -13.63 -7.08
N ALA A 78 6.84 -14.70 -7.14
CA ALA A 78 6.59 -15.54 -5.97
C ALA A 78 7.89 -16.06 -5.33
N GLY A 79 7.95 -16.07 -4.00
CA GLY A 79 9.14 -16.45 -3.26
C GLY A 79 10.23 -15.38 -3.21
N ARG A 80 10.01 -14.21 -3.80
CA ARG A 80 10.91 -13.06 -3.78
C ARG A 80 10.30 -11.88 -3.06
N VAL A 81 11.16 -10.98 -2.58
CA VAL A 81 10.74 -9.78 -1.83
C VAL A 81 11.58 -8.57 -2.21
N MET A 82 11.02 -7.39 -2.01
CA MET A 82 11.74 -6.11 -2.03
C MET A 82 11.53 -5.37 -0.71
N SER A 83 12.52 -4.61 -0.28
CA SER A 83 12.28 -3.67 0.82
C SER A 83 11.60 -2.39 0.31
N TYR A 84 10.96 -1.65 1.22
CA TYR A 84 10.43 -0.31 0.89
C TYR A 84 11.50 0.60 0.28
N GLY A 85 12.77 0.44 0.73
CA GLY A 85 13.91 1.19 0.20
C GLY A 85 14.26 0.76 -1.22
N ASP A 86 14.26 -0.55 -1.50
CA ASP A 86 14.56 -1.11 -2.82
C ASP A 86 13.56 -0.61 -3.87
N ILE A 87 12.26 -0.56 -3.52
CA ILE A 87 11.22 -0.03 -4.41
C ILE A 87 11.45 1.46 -4.68
N ALA A 88 11.74 2.24 -3.63
CA ALA A 88 12.01 3.67 -3.77
C ALA A 88 13.24 3.93 -4.67
N GLU A 89 14.31 3.16 -4.49
CA GLU A 89 15.53 3.23 -5.30
C GLU A 89 15.25 2.81 -6.76
N TYR A 90 14.50 1.73 -6.96
CA TYR A 90 14.12 1.23 -8.27
C TYR A 90 13.32 2.25 -9.09
N LEU A 91 12.41 2.96 -8.43
CA LEU A 91 11.61 4.01 -9.07
C LEU A 91 12.39 5.30 -9.32
N GLY A 92 13.51 5.53 -8.65
CA GLY A 92 14.45 6.62 -8.93
C GLY A 92 13.91 8.04 -8.80
N ALA A 93 12.75 8.23 -8.22
CA ALA A 93 12.00 9.49 -8.24
C ALA A 93 12.40 10.48 -7.12
N GLY A 94 13.57 10.32 -6.47
CA GLY A 94 13.96 11.13 -5.30
C GLY A 94 13.07 10.90 -4.07
N LEU A 95 12.22 9.89 -4.13
CA LEU A 95 11.27 9.51 -3.10
C LEU A 95 11.88 8.45 -2.18
N GLY A 96 11.53 8.51 -0.91
CA GLY A 96 12.07 7.60 0.10
C GLY A 96 11.13 6.44 0.44
N PRO A 97 11.61 5.49 1.28
CA PRO A 97 10.82 4.34 1.72
C PRO A 97 9.49 4.71 2.39
N ARG A 98 9.41 5.90 3.01
CA ARG A 98 8.19 6.38 3.68
C ARG A 98 7.04 6.61 2.72
N GLN A 99 7.31 7.14 1.53
CA GLN A 99 6.29 7.36 0.51
C GLN A 99 5.77 6.04 -0.03
N VAL A 100 6.66 5.06 -0.27
CA VAL A 100 6.26 3.69 -0.63
C VAL A 100 5.41 3.07 0.47
N GLY A 101 5.81 3.22 1.75
CA GLY A 101 5.02 2.75 2.88
C GLY A 101 3.62 3.37 2.95
N ARG A 102 3.48 4.66 2.63
CA ARG A 102 2.18 5.34 2.56
C ARG A 102 1.29 4.75 1.46
N VAL A 103 1.82 4.53 0.27
CA VAL A 103 1.08 3.87 -0.82
C VAL A 103 0.62 2.48 -0.39
N MET A 104 1.52 1.68 0.18
CA MET A 104 1.20 0.33 0.65
C MET A 104 0.17 0.31 1.78
N SER A 105 0.13 1.32 2.65
CA SER A 105 -0.88 1.41 3.72
C SER A 105 -2.28 1.69 3.18
N VAL A 106 -2.41 2.38 2.05
CA VAL A 106 -3.69 2.74 1.43
C VAL A 106 -4.14 1.69 0.41
N TYR A 107 -3.25 1.25 -0.45
CA TYR A 107 -3.57 0.43 -1.62
C TYR A 107 -3.00 -1.00 -1.57
N GLY A 108 -2.14 -1.31 -0.60
CA GLY A 108 -1.46 -2.60 -0.53
C GLY A 108 -2.37 -3.82 -0.45
N GLY A 109 -3.63 -3.65 -0.01
CA GLY A 109 -4.60 -4.75 0.05
C GLY A 109 -4.96 -5.37 -1.30
N ALA A 110 -4.70 -4.67 -2.41
CA ALA A 110 -5.01 -5.11 -3.77
C ALA A 110 -3.86 -5.91 -4.43
N VAL A 111 -2.66 -5.88 -3.85
CA VAL A 111 -1.44 -6.48 -4.41
C VAL A 111 -0.79 -7.45 -3.43
N ALA A 112 0.29 -8.12 -3.85
CA ALA A 112 1.06 -9.04 -3.02
C ALA A 112 1.90 -8.31 -1.95
N TRP A 113 1.22 -7.61 -1.03
CA TRP A 113 1.80 -6.76 0.01
C TRP A 113 2.86 -7.46 0.86
N TRP A 114 2.76 -8.79 1.07
CA TRP A 114 3.72 -9.58 1.87
C TRP A 114 5.10 -9.68 1.20
N ARG A 115 5.21 -9.34 -0.09
CA ARG A 115 6.48 -9.27 -0.81
C ARG A 115 7.21 -7.95 -0.58
N VAL A 116 6.55 -6.95 0.07
CA VAL A 116 7.13 -5.67 0.43
C VAL A 116 7.41 -5.65 1.94
N ILE A 117 8.68 -5.54 2.32
CA ILE A 117 9.12 -5.74 3.70
C ILE A 117 10.13 -4.68 4.13
N HIS A 118 10.47 -4.69 5.42
CA HIS A 118 11.57 -3.86 5.92
C HIS A 118 12.92 -4.41 5.47
N SER A 119 13.93 -3.54 5.44
CA SER A 119 15.30 -3.91 5.02
C SER A 119 15.95 -4.97 5.91
N ASP A 120 15.48 -5.12 7.15
CA ASP A 120 15.93 -6.15 8.10
C ASP A 120 15.26 -7.53 7.87
N GLY A 121 14.35 -7.63 6.91
CA GLY A 121 13.62 -8.84 6.55
C GLY A 121 12.31 -9.03 7.31
N THR A 122 11.86 -8.06 8.11
CA THR A 122 10.57 -8.15 8.81
C THR A 122 9.41 -7.68 7.93
N PRO A 123 8.24 -8.35 7.96
CA PRO A 123 7.04 -7.90 7.28
C PRO A 123 6.48 -6.62 7.92
N ALA A 124 5.43 -6.04 7.32
CA ALA A 124 4.70 -4.93 7.88
C ALA A 124 4.22 -5.25 9.31
N PRO A 125 4.33 -4.31 10.28
CA PRO A 125 3.99 -4.54 11.68
C PRO A 125 2.56 -5.07 11.86
N GLY A 126 2.38 -6.05 12.74
CA GLY A 126 1.07 -6.64 13.02
C GLY A 126 0.57 -7.63 11.98
N HIS A 127 1.37 -7.94 10.94
CA HIS A 127 0.97 -8.84 9.86
C HIS A 127 1.79 -10.15 9.80
N ASP A 128 2.64 -10.43 10.81
CA ASP A 128 3.54 -11.58 10.83
C ASP A 128 2.86 -12.90 10.48
N SER A 129 1.76 -13.25 11.15
CA SER A 129 1.07 -14.53 10.93
C SER A 129 0.44 -14.63 9.53
N ARG A 130 -0.04 -13.51 8.98
CA ARG A 130 -0.60 -13.49 7.62
C ARG A 130 0.51 -13.59 6.58
N ALA A 131 1.58 -12.81 6.75
CA ALA A 131 2.75 -12.84 5.87
C ALA A 131 3.41 -14.23 5.87
N LEU A 132 3.57 -14.86 7.04
CA LEU A 132 4.15 -16.19 7.16
C LEU A 132 3.41 -17.24 6.30
N ARG A 133 2.07 -17.21 6.29
CA ARG A 133 1.29 -18.13 5.45
C ARG A 133 1.64 -17.98 3.97
N HIS A 134 1.76 -16.74 3.50
CA HIS A 134 2.14 -16.45 2.12
C HIS A 134 3.58 -16.89 1.83
N TYR A 135 4.52 -16.60 2.74
CA TYR A 135 5.93 -17.02 2.57
C TYR A 135 6.07 -18.53 2.46
N LEU A 136 5.34 -19.28 3.30
CA LEU A 136 5.37 -20.74 3.23
C LEU A 136 4.74 -21.26 1.93
N ALA A 137 3.64 -20.68 1.48
CA ALA A 137 2.98 -21.06 0.23
C ALA A 137 3.84 -20.76 -1.00
N GLU A 138 4.61 -19.68 -0.99
CA GLU A 138 5.49 -19.28 -2.09
C GLU A 138 6.91 -19.86 -2.00
N GLY A 139 7.24 -20.57 -0.93
CA GLY A 139 8.59 -21.08 -0.69
C GLY A 139 9.63 -19.97 -0.47
N THR A 140 9.21 -18.81 0.06
CA THR A 140 10.10 -17.69 0.34
C THR A 140 11.16 -18.10 1.37
N PRO A 141 12.47 -17.89 1.10
CA PRO A 141 13.52 -18.21 2.06
C PRO A 141 13.38 -17.41 3.35
N LEU A 142 13.28 -18.10 4.50
CA LEU A 142 13.14 -17.49 5.81
C LEU A 142 14.41 -17.70 6.65
N ARG A 143 14.78 -16.66 7.43
CA ARG A 143 15.75 -16.77 8.53
C ARG A 143 15.08 -17.24 9.82
N SER A 144 13.83 -16.82 10.06
CA SER A 144 13.00 -17.23 11.19
C SER A 144 11.54 -17.32 10.76
N ALA A 145 10.93 -18.48 11.01
CA ALA A 145 9.49 -18.69 10.89
C ALA A 145 8.74 -18.41 12.21
N ARG A 146 9.46 -18.19 13.31
CA ARG A 146 8.89 -17.80 14.61
C ARG A 146 8.86 -16.28 14.72
N PRO A 147 7.85 -15.70 15.39
CA PRO A 147 7.82 -14.27 15.64
C PRO A 147 9.05 -13.76 16.41
N PRO A 148 9.62 -12.64 16.01
CA PRO A 148 9.33 -11.91 14.77
C PRO A 148 9.76 -12.69 13.52
N VAL A 149 8.83 -12.85 12.57
CA VAL A 149 9.11 -13.52 11.30
C VAL A 149 10.18 -12.73 10.53
N ARG A 150 11.17 -13.44 9.97
CA ARG A 150 12.24 -12.80 9.20
C ARG A 150 12.53 -13.55 7.91
N VAL A 151 12.45 -12.83 6.82
CA VAL A 151 12.86 -13.29 5.49
C VAL A 151 14.37 -13.25 5.36
N ASP A 152 14.96 -14.22 4.67
CA ASP A 152 16.38 -14.19 4.33
C ASP A 152 16.61 -13.29 3.11
N MET A 153 16.92 -12.02 3.36
CA MET A 153 17.14 -11.01 2.32
C MET A 153 18.27 -11.37 1.35
N ARG A 154 19.26 -12.14 1.79
CA ARG A 154 20.36 -12.57 0.89
C ARG A 154 19.88 -13.49 -0.23
N ARG A 155 18.86 -14.32 0.08
CA ARG A 155 18.36 -15.35 -0.83
C ARG A 155 17.06 -14.92 -1.53
N ALA A 156 16.23 -14.12 -0.85
CA ALA A 156 14.90 -13.77 -1.31
C ALA A 156 14.83 -12.40 -2.03
N ARG A 157 15.80 -11.50 -1.80
CA ARG A 157 15.76 -10.16 -2.39
C ARG A 157 15.68 -10.22 -3.92
N TRP A 158 14.74 -9.49 -4.48
CA TRP A 158 14.59 -9.30 -5.92
C TRP A 158 15.22 -7.97 -6.36
N PRO A 159 16.12 -7.96 -7.34
CA PRO A 159 16.80 -6.74 -7.76
C PRO A 159 16.00 -5.86 -8.73
N GLY A 160 14.78 -6.26 -9.11
CA GLY A 160 13.94 -5.44 -9.99
C GLY A 160 14.23 -5.62 -11.48
N ARG A 161 14.23 -6.86 -11.96
CA ARG A 161 14.31 -7.17 -13.42
C ARG A 161 13.45 -8.37 -13.74
#